data_6a163ca313367915419c1e915d37e727
#
_entry.id   6a163ca313367915419c1e915d37e727
#
_cell.length_a   1.000
_cell.length_b   1.000
_cell.length_c   1.000
_cell.angle_alpha   90.00
_cell.angle_beta   90.00
_cell.angle_gamma   90.00
#
_symmetry.space_group_name_H-M   'P 1'
#
loop_
_entity.id
_entity.type
_entity.pdbx_description
1 polymer ?
#
loop_
_entity_poly.entity_id
_entity_poly.type
_entity_poly.pdbx_seq_one_letter_code
_entity_poly.pdbx_strand_id
1 'polypeptide(L)'
;MFDIVADVERYPEFLPLMRAARIVRRYPEAYETEQTLALGLLLHRFHTRTELARPNSITIVSDDRSFCRFDVRWAFSPLADDHCHVDFALDCATRSLFLRPVVEMLILPMAASMVTAFEARAHALAAKTGAVPAATAGHASQPGSGGVDGRSIP
;
A
#
# COMPACT_ATOMS: atom_id res chain seq x y z
N MET A 1 8.90 1.07 10.18
CA MET A 1 7.93 1.20 9.05
C MET A 1 7.42 -0.16 8.59
N PHE A 2 8.29 -1.13 8.26
CA PHE A 2 7.89 -2.47 7.77
C PHE A 2 6.76 -3.11 8.60
N ASP A 3 6.88 -3.18 9.92
CA ASP A 3 5.87 -3.84 10.77
C ASP A 3 4.51 -3.12 10.76
N ILE A 4 4.49 -1.82 10.54
CA ILE A 4 3.24 -1.04 10.40
C ILE A 4 2.53 -1.42 9.10
N VAL A 5 3.27 -1.58 8.00
CA VAL A 5 2.72 -2.03 6.71
C VAL A 5 2.33 -3.50 6.75
N ALA A 6 3.05 -4.35 7.51
CA ALA A 6 2.72 -5.75 7.66
C ALA A 6 1.49 -6.01 8.57
N ASP A 7 1.10 -5.05 9.41
CA ASP A 7 -0.03 -5.17 10.35
C ASP A 7 -1.35 -4.72 9.72
N VAL A 8 -1.80 -5.49 8.73
CA VAL A 8 -2.98 -5.19 7.92
C VAL A 8 -4.27 -5.09 8.74
N GLU A 9 -4.38 -5.80 9.85
CA GLU A 9 -5.58 -5.82 10.69
C GLU A 9 -5.81 -4.45 11.38
N ARG A 10 -4.77 -3.62 11.45
CA ARG A 10 -4.85 -2.25 11.96
C ARG A 10 -5.15 -1.18 10.92
N TYR A 11 -5.19 -1.53 9.64
CA TYR A 11 -5.46 -0.58 8.57
C TYR A 11 -6.76 0.22 8.74
N PRO A 12 -7.87 -0.37 9.25
CA PRO A 12 -9.10 0.39 9.49
C PRO A 12 -8.95 1.53 10.52
N GLU A 13 -7.88 1.52 11.35
CA GLU A 13 -7.67 2.56 12.36
C GLU A 13 -7.15 3.88 11.74
N PHE A 14 -6.50 3.82 10.57
CA PHE A 14 -5.82 4.99 10.02
C PHE A 14 -5.91 5.15 8.49
N LEU A 15 -6.27 4.10 7.75
CA LEU A 15 -6.45 4.21 6.30
C LEU A 15 -7.89 4.64 5.98
N PRO A 16 -8.07 5.75 5.25
CA PRO A 16 -9.38 6.13 4.76
C PRO A 16 -9.93 5.04 3.83
N LEU A 17 -11.24 4.90 3.80
CA LEU A 17 -11.96 3.88 3.03
C LEU A 17 -11.78 2.42 3.49
N MET A 18 -10.78 2.09 4.27
CA MET A 18 -10.62 0.73 4.82
C MET A 18 -11.61 0.53 5.98
N ARG A 19 -12.65 -0.26 5.74
CA ARG A 19 -13.70 -0.53 6.74
C ARG A 19 -13.34 -1.69 7.65
N ALA A 20 -12.74 -2.73 7.06
CA ALA A 20 -12.31 -3.93 7.77
C ALA A 20 -11.15 -4.59 7.02
N ALA A 21 -10.25 -5.19 7.78
CA ALA A 21 -9.21 -6.07 7.27
C ALA A 21 -8.95 -7.16 8.29
N ARG A 22 -8.87 -8.41 7.83
CA ARG A 22 -8.57 -9.55 8.69
C ARG A 22 -7.70 -10.56 7.96
N ILE A 23 -6.79 -11.20 8.68
CA ILE A 23 -5.99 -12.29 8.15
C ILE A 23 -6.84 -13.56 8.22
N VAL A 24 -7.03 -14.21 7.06
CA VAL A 24 -7.79 -15.45 6.94
C VAL A 24 -6.89 -16.69 6.95
N ARG A 25 -5.62 -16.53 6.54
CA ARG A 25 -4.62 -17.59 6.56
C ARG A 25 -3.23 -17.03 6.76
N ARG A 26 -2.38 -17.69 7.55
CA ARG A 26 -0.98 -17.32 7.82
C ARG A 26 -0.04 -18.39 7.29
N TYR A 27 1.11 -17.94 6.78
CA TYR A 27 2.26 -18.73 6.35
C TYR A 27 3.54 -18.15 6.99
N PRO A 28 4.69 -18.81 6.93
CA PRO A 28 5.92 -18.29 7.56
C PRO A 28 6.30 -16.87 7.12
N GLU A 29 6.23 -16.58 5.82
CA GLU A 29 6.60 -15.29 5.22
C GLU A 29 5.48 -14.71 4.34
N ALA A 30 4.23 -15.09 4.59
CA ALA A 30 3.09 -14.58 3.85
C ALA A 30 1.80 -14.70 4.67
N TYR A 31 0.77 -14.00 4.24
CA TYR A 31 -0.59 -14.20 4.73
C TYR A 31 -1.63 -13.83 3.67
N GLU A 32 -2.80 -14.43 3.80
CA GLU A 32 -3.98 -14.09 3.01
C GLU A 32 -4.95 -13.28 3.86
N THR A 33 -5.57 -12.28 3.25
CA THR A 33 -6.52 -11.41 3.94
C THR A 33 -7.84 -11.31 3.21
N GLU A 34 -8.87 -11.02 3.97
CA GLU A 34 -10.12 -10.46 3.47
C GLU A 34 -10.19 -9.00 3.89
N GLN A 35 -10.39 -8.12 2.93
CA GLN A 35 -10.47 -6.67 3.14
C GLN A 35 -11.80 -6.13 2.63
N THR A 36 -12.30 -5.08 3.27
CA THR A 36 -13.54 -4.39 2.89
C THR A 36 -13.28 -2.89 2.77
N LEU A 37 -13.53 -2.35 1.59
CA LEU A 37 -13.54 -0.91 1.34
C LEU A 37 -14.95 -0.36 1.44
N ALA A 38 -15.07 0.82 2.04
CA ALA A 38 -16.30 1.61 2.07
C ALA A 38 -16.18 2.78 1.09
N LEU A 39 -16.96 2.75 0.03
CA LEU A 39 -16.98 3.71 -1.05
C LEU A 39 -18.33 4.44 -1.05
N GLY A 40 -18.53 5.35 -0.10
CA GLY A 40 -19.83 5.92 0.21
C GLY A 40 -20.77 4.86 0.77
N LEU A 41 -21.88 4.59 0.07
CA LEU A 41 -22.83 3.53 0.44
C LEU A 41 -22.45 2.14 -0.07
N LEU A 42 -21.43 2.04 -0.92
CA LEU A 42 -20.95 0.78 -1.49
C LEU A 42 -19.87 0.17 -0.59
N LEU A 43 -20.07 -1.09 -0.20
CA LEU A 43 -19.06 -1.90 0.45
C LEU A 43 -18.49 -2.89 -0.58
N HIS A 44 -17.19 -2.84 -0.79
CA HIS A 44 -16.50 -3.75 -1.68
C HIS A 44 -15.55 -4.65 -0.89
N ARG A 45 -15.80 -5.97 -0.95
CA ARG A 45 -14.98 -6.99 -0.28
C ARG A 45 -14.10 -7.68 -1.31
N PHE A 46 -12.85 -7.91 -0.97
CA PHE A 46 -11.88 -8.59 -1.81
C PHE A 46 -10.81 -9.30 -0.98
N HIS A 47 -10.09 -10.21 -1.61
CA HIS A 47 -9.02 -10.97 -0.98
C HIS A 47 -7.67 -10.52 -1.52
N THR A 48 -6.66 -10.57 -0.66
CA THR A 48 -5.26 -10.35 -1.07
C THR A 48 -4.35 -11.39 -0.47
N ARG A 49 -3.23 -11.61 -1.14
CA ARG A 49 -2.08 -12.34 -0.61
C ARG A 49 -0.94 -11.34 -0.43
N THR A 50 -0.38 -11.33 0.77
CA THR A 50 0.76 -10.49 1.14
C THR A 50 1.98 -11.37 1.37
N GLU A 51 3.09 -11.03 0.73
CA GLU A 51 4.39 -11.67 0.89
C GLU A 51 5.34 -10.72 1.61
N LEU A 52 6.06 -11.25 2.60
CA LEU A 52 6.90 -10.50 3.52
C LEU A 52 8.36 -10.87 3.30
N ALA A 53 9.15 -10.04 2.63
CA ALA A 53 10.60 -10.18 2.51
C ALA A 53 11.28 -9.25 3.54
N ARG A 54 11.30 -9.67 4.80
CA ARG A 54 11.83 -8.88 5.92
C ARG A 54 13.32 -8.62 5.83
N PRO A 55 13.78 -7.43 6.17
CA PRO A 55 13.03 -6.22 6.48
C PRO A 55 12.78 -5.31 5.25
N ASN A 56 13.03 -5.82 4.03
CA ASN A 56 13.31 -5.01 2.85
C ASN A 56 12.07 -4.71 1.99
N SER A 57 11.12 -5.65 1.88
CA SER A 57 9.97 -5.41 1.01
C SER A 57 8.72 -6.18 1.40
N ILE A 58 7.57 -5.65 0.97
CA ILE A 58 6.26 -6.27 1.09
C ILE A 58 5.59 -6.18 -0.27
N THR A 59 5.09 -7.31 -0.77
CA THR A 59 4.31 -7.38 -2.01
C THR A 59 2.91 -7.85 -1.69
N ILE A 60 1.90 -7.16 -2.22
CA ILE A 60 0.49 -7.48 -2.00
C ILE A 60 -0.17 -7.63 -3.37
N VAL A 61 -0.73 -8.80 -3.62
CA VAL A 61 -1.43 -9.11 -4.86
C VAL A 61 -2.85 -9.57 -4.59
N SER A 62 -3.72 -9.40 -5.57
CA SER A 62 -5.08 -9.97 -5.54
C SER A 62 -5.40 -10.63 -6.86
N ASP A 63 -5.94 -11.85 -6.77
CA ASP A 63 -6.54 -12.60 -7.87
C ASP A 63 -8.08 -12.53 -7.85
N ASP A 64 -8.63 -11.68 -6.99
CA ASP A 64 -10.06 -11.44 -6.90
C ASP A 64 -10.64 -11.02 -8.25
N ARG A 65 -11.79 -11.60 -8.61
CA ARG A 65 -12.45 -11.37 -9.90
C ARG A 65 -12.82 -9.92 -10.17
N SER A 66 -12.86 -9.09 -9.16
CA SER A 66 -13.12 -7.65 -9.27
C SER A 66 -11.99 -6.91 -9.98
N PHE A 67 -10.78 -7.46 -9.96
CA PHE A 67 -9.59 -6.83 -10.53
C PHE A 67 -9.14 -7.51 -11.82
N CYS A 68 -8.63 -6.72 -12.77
CA CYS A 68 -7.79 -7.21 -13.86
C CYS A 68 -6.35 -7.33 -13.39
N ARG A 69 -5.95 -6.41 -12.52
CA ARG A 69 -4.64 -6.32 -11.92
C ARG A 69 -4.75 -5.63 -10.56
N PHE A 70 -4.07 -6.16 -9.58
CA PHE A 70 -3.90 -5.55 -8.27
C PHE A 70 -2.54 -5.99 -7.73
N ASP A 71 -1.60 -5.07 -7.74
CA ASP A 71 -0.23 -5.27 -7.28
C ASP A 71 0.19 -4.04 -6.49
N VAL A 72 0.58 -4.23 -5.24
CA VAL A 72 1.11 -3.19 -4.36
C VAL A 72 2.48 -3.61 -3.90
N ARG A 73 3.46 -2.74 -4.04
CA ARG A 73 4.84 -2.99 -3.63
C ARG A 73 5.32 -1.91 -2.69
N TRP A 74 5.92 -2.36 -1.62
CA TRP A 74 6.64 -1.54 -0.67
C TRP A 74 8.10 -1.98 -0.65
N ALA A 75 9.03 -1.05 -0.76
CA ALA A 75 10.43 -1.31 -0.53
C ALA A 75 10.95 -0.37 0.57
N PHE A 76 11.78 -0.92 1.45
CA PHE A 76 12.30 -0.23 2.63
C PHE A 76 13.83 -0.29 2.57
N SER A 77 14.46 0.87 2.43
CA SER A 77 15.91 1.00 2.38
C SER A 77 16.39 1.76 3.59
N PRO A 78 17.27 1.17 4.42
CA PRO A 78 17.81 1.86 5.58
C PRO A 78 18.65 3.06 5.13
N LEU A 79 18.52 4.15 5.84
CA LEU A 79 19.37 5.35 5.72
C LEU A 79 20.18 5.53 7.02
N ALA A 80 21.09 6.49 7.03
CA ALA A 80 21.79 6.88 8.24
C ALA A 80 20.82 7.45 9.30
N ASP A 81 21.20 7.43 10.57
CA ASP A 81 20.48 8.04 11.70
C ASP A 81 19.07 7.48 11.94
N ASP A 82 18.93 6.13 11.85
CA ASP A 82 17.66 5.41 12.07
C ASP A 82 16.51 5.82 11.11
N HIS A 83 16.86 6.46 10.00
CA HIS A 83 15.91 6.80 8.94
C HIS A 83 15.71 5.63 7.97
N CYS A 84 14.56 5.61 7.31
CA CYS A 84 14.23 4.62 6.31
C CYS A 84 13.61 5.31 5.09
N HIS A 85 14.20 5.07 3.92
CA HIS A 85 13.55 5.43 2.66
C HIS A 85 12.49 4.39 2.32
N VAL A 86 11.33 4.86 1.89
CA VAL A 86 10.18 4.02 1.56
C VAL A 86 9.75 4.29 0.13
N ASP A 87 9.85 3.27 -0.71
CA ASP A 87 9.29 3.28 -2.05
C ASP A 87 7.93 2.57 -2.03
N PHE A 88 6.95 3.19 -2.67
CA PHE A 88 5.61 2.65 -2.79
C PHE A 88 5.17 2.66 -4.25
N ALA A 89 4.66 1.54 -4.73
CA ALA A 89 4.05 1.41 -6.05
C ALA A 89 2.70 0.71 -5.94
N LEU A 90 1.69 1.24 -6.62
CA LEU A 90 0.36 0.66 -6.73
C LEU A 90 -0.01 0.54 -8.21
N ASP A 91 -0.30 -0.68 -8.64
CA ASP A 91 -0.87 -0.98 -9.94
C ASP A 91 -2.23 -1.66 -9.74
N CYS A 92 -3.29 -0.93 -10.04
CA CYS A 92 -4.66 -1.39 -9.82
C CYS A 92 -5.54 -1.12 -11.04
N ALA A 93 -6.15 -2.16 -11.56
CA ALA A 93 -7.14 -2.09 -12.63
C ALA A 93 -8.32 -3.00 -12.31
N THR A 94 -9.54 -2.48 -12.45
CA THR A 94 -10.77 -3.24 -12.17
C THR A 94 -11.44 -3.72 -13.46
N ARG A 95 -12.10 -4.89 -13.38
CA ARG A 95 -12.97 -5.42 -14.45
C ARG A 95 -14.35 -4.79 -14.41
N SER A 96 -14.76 -4.28 -13.26
CA SER A 96 -16.10 -3.73 -13.06
C SER A 96 -16.18 -2.32 -13.63
N LEU A 97 -17.07 -2.09 -14.59
CA LEU A 97 -17.35 -0.75 -15.13
C LEU A 97 -17.87 0.20 -14.04
N PHE A 98 -18.55 -0.31 -13.02
CA PHE A 98 -19.04 0.50 -11.89
C PHE A 98 -17.93 0.89 -10.92
N LEU A 99 -16.91 0.04 -10.73
CA LEU A 99 -15.78 0.32 -9.85
C LEU A 99 -14.68 1.13 -10.55
N ARG A 100 -14.68 1.17 -11.88
CA ARG A 100 -13.65 1.86 -12.65
C ARG A 100 -13.50 3.33 -12.28
N PRO A 101 -14.55 4.15 -12.21
CA PRO A 101 -14.43 5.54 -11.77
C PRO A 101 -13.88 5.65 -10.34
N VAL A 102 -14.25 4.72 -9.46
CA VAL A 102 -13.76 4.71 -8.08
C VAL A 102 -12.26 4.42 -8.03
N VAL A 103 -11.78 3.44 -8.80
CA VAL A 103 -10.35 3.14 -8.88
C VAL A 103 -9.58 4.32 -9.45
N GLU A 104 -10.02 4.85 -10.60
CA GLU A 104 -9.31 5.92 -11.32
C GLU A 104 -9.38 7.28 -10.61
N MET A 105 -10.52 7.64 -10.04
CA MET A 105 -10.74 8.96 -9.45
C MET A 105 -10.48 9.03 -7.94
N LEU A 106 -10.44 7.90 -7.27
CA LEU A 106 -10.32 7.86 -5.82
C LEU A 106 -9.11 7.06 -5.35
N ILE A 107 -8.99 5.78 -5.74
CA ILE A 107 -7.94 4.90 -5.21
C ILE A 107 -6.55 5.30 -5.71
N LEU A 108 -6.39 5.54 -7.01
CA LEU A 108 -5.10 5.93 -7.57
C LEU A 108 -4.60 7.30 -7.06
N PRO A 109 -5.43 8.38 -7.03
CA PRO A 109 -5.00 9.64 -6.42
C PRO A 109 -4.74 9.54 -4.91
N MET A 110 -5.37 8.60 -4.21
CA MET A 110 -5.15 8.38 -2.78
C MET A 110 -3.86 7.61 -2.47
N ALA A 111 -3.16 7.07 -3.47
CA ALA A 111 -1.91 6.35 -3.25
C ALA A 111 -0.88 7.19 -2.46
N ALA A 112 -0.71 8.47 -2.79
CA ALA A 112 0.13 9.38 -2.04
C ALA A 112 -0.38 9.60 -0.60
N SER A 113 -1.70 9.70 -0.42
CA SER A 113 -2.31 9.84 0.91
C SER A 113 -2.15 8.59 1.77
N MET A 114 -2.04 7.41 1.15
CA MET A 114 -1.72 6.17 1.88
C MET A 114 -0.34 6.26 2.53
N VAL A 115 0.69 6.64 1.78
CA VAL A 115 2.05 6.80 2.33
C VAL A 115 2.03 7.75 3.52
N THR A 116 1.39 8.92 3.36
CA THR A 116 1.25 9.90 4.44
C THR A 116 0.52 9.33 5.67
N ALA A 117 -0.51 8.51 5.49
CA ALA A 117 -1.22 7.87 6.59
C ALA A 117 -0.33 6.85 7.34
N PHE A 118 0.48 6.09 6.62
CA PHE A 118 1.46 5.18 7.23
C PHE A 118 2.58 5.94 7.97
N GLU A 119 3.07 7.04 7.42
CA GLU A 119 4.04 7.93 8.09
C GLU A 119 3.46 8.51 9.37
N ALA A 120 2.26 9.09 9.32
CA ALA A 120 1.58 9.62 10.49
C ALA A 120 1.38 8.56 11.57
N ARG A 121 1.05 7.32 11.16
CA ARG A 121 0.94 6.18 12.09
C ARG A 121 2.28 5.85 12.72
N ALA A 122 3.37 5.83 11.95
CA ALA A 122 4.72 5.58 12.44
C ALA A 122 5.13 6.63 13.48
N HIS A 123 4.91 7.90 13.18
CA HIS A 123 5.18 9.00 14.11
C HIS A 123 4.38 8.89 15.42
N ALA A 124 3.08 8.57 15.32
CA ALA A 124 2.22 8.40 16.48
C ALA A 124 2.66 7.23 17.38
N LEU A 125 3.13 6.13 16.79
CA LEU A 125 3.63 4.96 17.53
C LEU A 125 4.97 5.27 18.21
N ALA A 126 5.88 5.94 17.52
CA ALA A 126 7.18 6.31 18.07
C ALA A 126 7.05 7.32 19.22
N ALA A 127 6.16 8.29 19.10
CA ALA A 127 5.88 9.24 20.19
C ALA A 127 5.38 8.52 21.46
N LYS A 128 4.64 7.43 21.32
CA LYS A 128 4.18 6.59 22.45
C LYS A 128 5.30 5.76 23.08
N THR A 129 6.34 5.43 22.29
CA THR A 129 7.45 4.56 22.73
C THR A 129 8.67 5.37 23.19
N GLY A 130 8.64 6.71 23.09
CA GLY A 130 9.78 7.59 23.44
C GLY A 130 10.91 7.56 22.40
N ALA A 131 10.71 6.93 21.23
CA ALA A 131 11.66 6.92 20.13
C ALA A 131 11.23 7.96 19.08
N VAL A 132 12.18 8.76 18.59
CA VAL A 132 11.91 9.74 17.51
C VAL A 132 11.94 9.00 16.18
N PRO A 133 10.83 8.98 15.41
CA PRO A 133 10.85 8.43 14.08
C PRO A 133 11.18 9.51 13.06
N ALA A 134 12.03 9.18 12.12
CA ALA A 134 12.21 9.99 10.94
C ALA A 134 12.00 9.09 9.70
N ALA A 135 10.90 9.30 9.00
CA ALA A 135 10.64 8.74 7.69
C ALA A 135 10.54 9.89 6.69
N THR A 136 11.31 9.81 5.63
CA THR A 136 11.21 10.73 4.50
C THR A 136 10.50 10.02 3.36
N ALA A 137 9.38 10.58 2.92
CA ALA A 137 8.61 10.01 1.80
C ALA A 137 9.42 10.02 0.51
N GLY A 138 9.65 8.86 -0.03
CA GLY A 138 10.10 8.68 -1.40
C GLY A 138 8.94 8.84 -2.39
N HIS A 139 9.24 9.29 -3.56
CA HIS A 139 8.35 9.63 -4.64
C HIS A 139 7.41 8.46 -5.02
N ALA A 140 6.10 8.69 -5.01
CA ALA A 140 5.13 7.74 -5.55
C ALA A 140 5.23 7.76 -7.09
N SER A 141 5.87 6.74 -7.67
CA SER A 141 5.94 6.58 -9.12
C SER A 141 4.66 5.91 -9.62
N GLN A 142 3.87 6.65 -10.36
CA GLN A 142 2.79 6.07 -11.17
C GLN A 142 3.41 5.38 -12.38
N PRO A 143 2.98 4.18 -12.76
CA PRO A 143 3.34 3.60 -14.04
C PRO A 143 2.64 4.39 -15.15
N GLY A 144 3.43 5.25 -15.83
CA GLY A 144 2.97 5.95 -17.01
C GLY A 144 2.68 4.98 -18.14
N SER A 145 1.50 5.11 -18.74
CA SER A 145 1.22 4.59 -20.06
C SER A 145 2.02 5.41 -21.09
N GLY A 146 2.81 4.76 -21.91
CA GLY A 146 3.34 5.34 -23.13
C GLY A 146 4.85 5.52 -23.12
N GLY A 147 5.51 4.64 -23.88
CA GLY A 147 6.87 4.83 -24.32
C GLY A 147 6.98 6.08 -25.20
N VAL A 148 8.19 6.59 -25.28
CA VAL A 148 8.95 6.87 -26.49
C VAL A 148 10.32 7.47 -26.14
N ASP A 149 11.30 6.81 -26.74
CA ASP A 149 12.58 7.27 -27.26
C ASP A 149 13.54 8.10 -26.39
N GLY A 150 14.69 7.45 -26.33
CA GLY A 150 15.97 7.96 -25.92
C GLY A 150 16.47 9.15 -26.71
N ARG A 151 17.35 9.90 -26.02
CA ARG A 151 18.54 10.50 -26.63
C ARG A 151 19.56 10.83 -25.56
N SER A 152 20.64 10.06 -25.56
CA SER A 152 21.95 10.50 -25.08
C SER A 152 22.47 11.60 -25.99
N ILE A 153 23.08 12.61 -25.44
CA ILE A 153 24.17 13.42 -26.00
C ILE A 153 24.80 14.28 -24.90
N PRO A 154 26.04 14.75 -25.08
CA PRO A 154 27.33 14.20 -24.57
C PRO A 154 27.79 14.85 -23.30
#